data_b9c16d3a20df22ed1e1377cf055d90e9
#
_entry.id   b9c16d3a20df22ed1e1377cf055d90e9
#
_cell.length_a   1.000
_cell.length_b   1.000
_cell.length_c   1.000
_cell.angle_alpha   90.00
_cell.angle_beta   90.00
_cell.angle_gamma   90.00
#
_symmetry.space_group_name_H-M   'P 1'
#
loop_
_entity.id
_entity.type
_entity.pdbx_description
1 polymer ?
#
loop_
_entity_poly.entity_id
_entity_poly.type
_entity_poly.pdbx_seq_one_letter_code
_entity_poly.pdbx_strand_id
1 'polypeptide(L)'
;RLPYRTNSLVVNLLQNRILNITEEFRRGTFTQRCSQLSFGILCLFLLECSITGGGRYWEAGPVSVRILLGGLAAVLALPELFRHLGAYLKKPAVWLTLAFVAWLAFCAWRGVRAENRMDVLLTDIKGFMWLFLVPVLVATVRSRQRLRVLLSWVLAGAVIQAALILAVNAAVVLMDDPAPLCRWLNEHTVGIVDVVSARLVRVFFKSSPYMIVGCVVALFRQARAPKLRWRYVLAVALLFNALLLSYTRSLYGALGLTALVSIVAVLVLCPEGRKRTLAFLLAAVVCFGVLVTVQEFALEGSYLSFAVSRTIGKEVPTSWASQLRSQLRGEDPGDSPDDGEMDSQRSYIEVTEKSDQLRQETKDSLNVYIQRSPIIGCGLGASAANRDKGVDEYFYLDMLARTGVVGLLLYMLPFGYVVVWCLRRRELLRECPEGAAVVCGLCTFWIVTWFNPWMNAVLGIAWYAVTLSVPQALEEQNA
;
A
#
# COMPACT_ATOMS: atom_id res chain seq x y z
N ARG A 1 31.08 -18.39 30.55
CA ARG A 1 30.29 -17.28 31.16
C ARG A 1 30.39 -16.08 30.23
N LEU A 2 29.39 -15.87 29.34
CA LEU A 2 29.22 -14.67 28.49
C LEU A 2 28.57 -13.56 29.34
N PRO A 3 28.98 -12.30 29.18
CA PRO A 3 28.56 -11.25 30.09
C PRO A 3 27.14 -10.73 29.76
N TYR A 4 26.26 -10.81 30.74
CA TYR A 4 24.90 -10.28 30.83
C TYR A 4 24.80 -8.73 30.75
N ARG A 5 25.80 -8.03 30.19
CA ARG A 5 25.85 -6.54 30.21
C ARG A 5 25.14 -5.83 29.04
N THR A 6 24.78 -6.51 27.96
CA THR A 6 24.14 -5.86 26.78
C THR A 6 22.66 -5.59 26.95
N ASN A 7 21.94 -6.38 27.75
CA ASN A 7 20.50 -6.19 27.96
C ASN A 7 20.18 -4.96 28.84
N SER A 8 21.04 -4.59 29.79
CA SER A 8 20.79 -3.46 30.68
C SER A 8 20.88 -2.10 29.95
N LEU A 9 21.73 -1.95 28.95
CA LEU A 9 21.92 -0.71 28.21
C LEU A 9 20.75 -0.41 27.30
N VAL A 10 20.19 -1.41 26.62
CA VAL A 10 19.01 -1.28 25.75
C VAL A 10 17.76 -1.00 26.57
N VAL A 11 17.60 -1.70 27.70
CA VAL A 11 16.46 -1.49 28.62
C VAL A 11 16.54 -0.10 29.24
N ASN A 12 17.72 0.35 29.69
CA ASN A 12 17.89 1.71 30.24
C ASN A 12 17.68 2.81 29.19
N LEU A 13 18.11 2.61 27.94
CA LEU A 13 17.83 3.54 26.84
C LEU A 13 16.35 3.61 26.49
N LEU A 14 15.64 2.48 26.52
CA LEU A 14 14.20 2.45 26.32
C LEU A 14 13.45 3.09 27.49
N GLN A 15 13.83 2.80 28.73
CA GLN A 15 13.25 3.42 29.91
C GLN A 15 13.45 4.94 29.93
N ASN A 16 14.66 5.41 29.63
CA ASN A 16 14.94 6.85 29.56
C ASN A 16 14.17 7.54 28.44
N ARG A 17 13.99 6.88 27.28
CA ARG A 17 13.13 7.42 26.21
C ARG A 17 11.66 7.48 26.62
N ILE A 18 11.15 6.42 27.26
CA ILE A 18 9.76 6.38 27.74
C ILE A 18 9.55 7.45 28.81
N LEU A 19 10.47 7.62 29.76
CA LEU A 19 10.41 8.65 30.79
C LEU A 19 10.42 10.06 30.18
N ASN A 20 11.31 10.33 29.23
CA ASN A 20 11.35 11.63 28.55
C ASN A 20 10.06 11.94 27.80
N ILE A 21 9.48 10.97 27.07
CA ILE A 21 8.19 11.14 26.38
C ILE A 21 7.07 11.41 27.38
N THR A 22 7.07 10.72 28.53
CA THR A 22 6.06 10.90 29.58
C THR A 22 6.18 12.27 30.23
N GLU A 23 7.40 12.76 30.46
CA GLU A 23 7.63 14.09 31.01
C GLU A 23 7.28 15.21 30.03
N GLU A 24 7.66 15.08 28.74
CA GLU A 24 7.23 16.02 27.71
C GLU A 24 5.70 16.05 27.56
N PHE A 25 5.04 14.89 27.64
CA PHE A 25 3.59 14.80 27.64
C PHE A 25 2.96 15.50 28.85
N ARG A 26 3.51 15.30 30.04
CA ARG A 26 3.01 15.95 31.28
C ARG A 26 3.19 17.46 31.27
N ARG A 27 4.27 17.99 30.71
CA ARG A 27 4.56 19.43 30.64
C ARG A 27 3.83 20.14 29.50
N GLY A 28 3.34 19.38 28.49
CA GLY A 28 2.66 19.93 27.33
C GLY A 28 1.32 20.58 27.66
N THR A 29 0.94 21.61 26.89
CA THR A 29 -0.40 22.18 26.91
C THR A 29 -1.45 21.13 26.47
N PHE A 30 -2.73 21.37 26.82
CA PHE A 30 -3.83 20.48 26.39
C PHE A 30 -3.80 20.19 24.88
N THR A 31 -3.62 21.23 24.06
CA THR A 31 -3.54 21.10 22.59
C THR A 31 -2.36 20.24 22.15
N GLN A 32 -1.19 20.42 22.78
CA GLN A 32 0.00 19.60 22.45
C GLN A 32 -0.20 18.14 22.83
N ARG A 33 -0.82 17.85 23.98
CA ARG A 33 -1.15 16.47 24.39
C ARG A 33 -2.13 15.81 23.42
N CYS A 34 -3.18 16.52 23.02
CA CYS A 34 -4.13 16.05 22.01
C CYS A 34 -3.45 15.77 20.67
N SER A 35 -2.56 16.65 20.21
CA SER A 35 -1.80 16.46 18.96
C SER A 35 -0.84 15.26 19.04
N GLN A 36 -0.20 15.01 20.19
CA GLN A 36 0.66 13.84 20.38
C GLN A 36 -0.14 12.54 20.37
N LEU A 37 -1.28 12.51 21.08
CA LEU A 37 -2.17 11.33 21.08
C LEU A 37 -2.76 11.07 19.69
N SER A 38 -3.24 12.10 19.00
CA SER A 38 -3.73 12.00 17.63
C SER A 38 -2.66 11.40 16.72
N PHE A 39 -1.42 11.86 16.80
CA PHE A 39 -0.30 11.33 16.03
C PHE A 39 -0.02 9.85 16.35
N GLY A 40 -0.03 9.46 17.64
CA GLY A 40 0.14 8.06 18.04
C GLY A 40 -0.95 7.15 17.46
N ILE A 41 -2.21 7.61 17.51
CA ILE A 41 -3.36 6.89 16.93
C ILE A 41 -3.24 6.80 15.41
N LEU A 42 -2.78 7.85 14.72
CA LEU A 42 -2.53 7.80 13.28
C LEU A 42 -1.42 6.81 12.91
N CYS A 43 -0.39 6.67 13.73
CA CYS A 43 0.63 5.64 13.55
C CYS A 43 0.03 4.22 13.64
N LEU A 44 -0.85 3.97 14.64
CA LEU A 44 -1.58 2.72 14.78
C LEU A 44 -2.56 2.48 13.62
N PHE A 45 -3.25 3.53 13.18
CA PHE A 45 -4.14 3.47 12.02
C PHE A 45 -3.39 3.06 10.73
N LEU A 46 -2.22 3.68 10.46
CA LEU A 46 -1.41 3.34 9.28
C LEU A 46 -0.72 1.98 9.42
N LEU A 47 -0.36 1.57 10.62
CA LEU A 47 0.11 0.20 10.89
C LEU A 47 -0.97 -0.81 10.50
N GLU A 48 -2.21 -0.61 10.97
CA GLU A 48 -3.35 -1.48 10.64
C GLU A 48 -3.60 -1.50 9.13
N CYS A 49 -3.60 -0.33 8.47
CA CYS A 49 -3.71 -0.23 7.02
C CYS A 49 -2.62 -1.02 6.29
N SER A 50 -1.42 -1.12 6.85
CA SER A 50 -0.26 -1.77 6.23
C SER A 50 -0.21 -3.28 6.45
N ILE A 51 -0.88 -3.82 7.48
CA ILE A 51 -0.77 -5.25 7.82
C ILE A 51 -1.71 -6.09 6.97
N THR A 52 -3.00 -5.80 6.95
CA THR A 52 -3.99 -6.72 6.35
C THR A 52 -4.97 -6.05 5.40
N GLY A 53 -5.07 -4.75 5.48
CA GLY A 53 -5.87 -3.98 4.54
C GLY A 53 -7.39 -4.10 4.65
N GLY A 54 -7.95 -4.85 5.59
CA GLY A 54 -9.37 -5.18 5.58
C GLY A 54 -10.20 -4.63 6.72
N GLY A 55 -9.64 -4.59 7.91
CA GLY A 55 -10.39 -4.19 9.10
C GLY A 55 -11.44 -5.19 9.58
N ARG A 56 -11.69 -6.27 8.84
CA ARG A 56 -12.75 -7.24 9.16
C ARG A 56 -12.50 -8.08 10.42
N TYR A 57 -11.26 -8.26 10.84
CA TYR A 57 -10.98 -9.01 12.09
C TYR A 57 -11.51 -8.34 13.35
N TRP A 58 -11.76 -7.03 13.27
CA TRP A 58 -12.10 -6.19 14.39
C TRP A 58 -13.34 -5.36 14.07
N GLU A 59 -14.37 -5.99 13.52
CA GLU A 59 -15.66 -5.36 13.29
C GLU A 59 -16.57 -5.66 14.49
N ALA A 60 -16.95 -4.61 15.21
CA ALA A 60 -18.02 -4.65 16.20
C ALA A 60 -19.27 -4.04 15.56
N GLY A 61 -20.06 -4.88 14.87
CA GLY A 61 -21.22 -4.42 14.10
C GLY A 61 -20.81 -3.55 12.89
N PRO A 62 -21.41 -2.34 12.70
CA PRO A 62 -21.10 -1.49 11.54
C PRO A 62 -19.79 -0.71 11.68
N VAL A 63 -19.11 -0.77 12.83
CA VAL A 63 -17.94 0.05 13.14
C VAL A 63 -16.67 -0.78 13.08
N SER A 64 -15.81 -0.49 12.12
CA SER A 64 -14.48 -1.09 12.05
C SER A 64 -13.47 -0.34 12.93
N VAL A 65 -12.40 -1.03 13.36
CA VAL A 65 -11.28 -0.41 14.11
C VAL A 65 -10.71 0.81 13.39
N ARG A 66 -10.70 0.82 12.06
CA ARG A 66 -10.26 1.98 11.26
C ARG A 66 -11.12 3.20 11.49
N ILE A 67 -12.44 3.04 11.52
CA ILE A 67 -13.38 4.14 11.77
C ILE A 67 -13.13 4.70 13.17
N LEU A 68 -12.92 3.82 14.17
CA LEU A 68 -12.61 4.24 15.53
C LEU A 68 -11.27 4.99 15.60
N LEU A 69 -10.19 4.41 15.04
CA LEU A 69 -8.87 5.03 15.06
C LEU A 69 -8.85 6.34 14.27
N GLY A 70 -9.40 6.37 13.06
CA GLY A 70 -9.47 7.58 12.24
C GLY A 70 -10.33 8.66 12.88
N GLY A 71 -11.51 8.30 13.40
CA GLY A 71 -12.41 9.22 14.09
C GLY A 71 -11.80 9.80 15.37
N LEU A 72 -11.20 8.95 16.22
CA LEU A 72 -10.54 9.38 17.44
C LEU A 72 -9.33 10.29 17.14
N ALA A 73 -8.52 9.95 16.13
CA ALA A 73 -7.43 10.82 15.68
C ALA A 73 -7.95 12.17 15.21
N ALA A 74 -9.07 12.21 14.48
CA ALA A 74 -9.68 13.44 14.01
C ALA A 74 -10.17 14.31 15.18
N VAL A 75 -10.91 13.74 16.13
CA VAL A 75 -11.39 14.46 17.31
C VAL A 75 -10.24 15.06 18.12
N LEU A 76 -9.17 14.28 18.34
CA LEU A 76 -7.99 14.75 19.06
C LEU A 76 -7.16 15.79 18.28
N ALA A 77 -7.29 15.84 16.95
CA ALA A 77 -6.62 16.87 16.14
C ALA A 77 -7.39 18.20 16.11
N LEU A 78 -8.69 18.23 16.47
CA LEU A 78 -9.52 19.43 16.39
C LEU A 78 -8.93 20.65 17.15
N PRO A 79 -8.45 20.54 18.41
CA PRO A 79 -7.89 21.68 19.12
C PRO A 79 -6.71 22.32 18.37
N GLU A 80 -5.84 21.51 17.76
CA GLU A 80 -4.70 21.98 16.98
C GLU A 80 -5.15 22.59 15.65
N LEU A 81 -6.13 21.97 14.99
CA LEU A 81 -6.70 22.44 13.73
C LEU A 81 -7.34 23.83 13.91
N PHE A 82 -8.16 24.00 14.94
CA PHE A 82 -8.83 25.28 15.21
C PHE A 82 -7.85 26.39 15.61
N ARG A 83 -6.83 26.04 16.41
CA ARG A 83 -5.79 27.01 16.83
C ARG A 83 -5.02 27.57 15.64
N HIS A 84 -4.79 26.79 14.60
CA HIS A 84 -3.98 27.16 13.42
C HIS A 84 -4.80 27.25 12.14
N LEU A 85 -6.14 27.34 12.23
CA LEU A 85 -7.05 27.31 11.09
C LEU A 85 -6.65 28.31 9.99
N GLY A 86 -6.33 29.57 10.40
CA GLY A 86 -5.91 30.60 9.45
C GLY A 86 -4.60 30.27 8.71
N ALA A 87 -3.68 29.52 9.33
CA ALA A 87 -2.46 29.06 8.67
C ALA A 87 -2.74 27.90 7.69
N TYR A 88 -3.65 26.99 8.06
CA TYR A 88 -4.04 25.87 7.18
C TYR A 88 -4.81 26.36 5.95
N LEU A 89 -5.72 27.31 6.13
CA LEU A 89 -6.46 27.92 5.03
C LEU A 89 -5.59 28.72 4.05
N LYS A 90 -4.34 29.02 4.38
CA LYS A 90 -3.37 29.59 3.43
C LYS A 90 -2.67 28.52 2.57
N LYS A 91 -2.81 27.23 2.88
CA LYS A 91 -2.14 26.15 2.16
C LYS A 91 -2.91 25.78 0.88
N PRO A 92 -2.27 25.80 -0.32
CA PRO A 92 -2.94 25.46 -1.58
C PRO A 92 -3.53 24.04 -1.58
N ALA A 93 -2.87 23.07 -0.96
CA ALA A 93 -3.33 21.70 -0.87
C ALA A 93 -4.72 21.58 -0.18
N VAL A 94 -4.98 22.43 0.82
CA VAL A 94 -6.26 22.46 1.55
C VAL A 94 -7.37 22.94 0.61
N TRP A 95 -7.15 24.05 -0.11
CA TRP A 95 -8.14 24.58 -1.06
C TRP A 95 -8.42 23.63 -2.21
N LEU A 96 -7.40 22.99 -2.77
CA LEU A 96 -7.56 21.99 -3.81
C LEU A 96 -8.37 20.78 -3.31
N THR A 97 -8.13 20.33 -2.07
CA THR A 97 -8.92 19.26 -1.46
C THR A 97 -10.36 19.69 -1.21
N LEU A 98 -10.58 20.92 -0.69
CA LEU A 98 -11.93 21.47 -0.49
C LEU A 98 -12.67 21.63 -1.82
N ALA A 99 -12.00 22.10 -2.88
CA ALA A 99 -12.59 22.20 -4.23
C ALA A 99 -13.03 20.81 -4.74
N PHE A 100 -12.22 19.78 -4.52
CA PHE A 100 -12.62 18.42 -4.87
C PHE A 100 -13.82 17.93 -4.04
N VAL A 101 -13.83 18.17 -2.72
CA VAL A 101 -14.97 17.80 -1.85
C VAL A 101 -16.26 18.53 -2.29
N ALA A 102 -16.18 19.82 -2.62
CA ALA A 102 -17.31 20.57 -3.16
C ALA A 102 -17.80 20.00 -4.51
N TRP A 103 -16.87 19.59 -5.35
CA TRP A 103 -17.20 18.91 -6.61
C TRP A 103 -17.87 17.55 -6.38
N LEU A 104 -17.42 16.77 -5.42
CA LEU A 104 -18.07 15.51 -5.02
C LEU A 104 -19.50 15.74 -4.53
N ALA A 105 -19.75 16.78 -3.74
CA ALA A 105 -21.09 17.16 -3.29
C ALA A 105 -21.99 17.53 -4.49
N PHE A 106 -21.47 18.28 -5.47
CA PHE A 106 -22.17 18.56 -6.72
C PHE A 106 -22.47 17.27 -7.51
N CYS A 107 -21.50 16.36 -7.63
CA CYS A 107 -21.71 15.07 -8.31
C CYS A 107 -22.70 14.16 -7.57
N ALA A 108 -22.75 14.21 -6.23
CA ALA A 108 -23.74 13.50 -5.43
C ALA A 108 -25.15 14.07 -5.72
N TRP A 109 -25.31 15.39 -5.68
CA TRP A 109 -26.57 16.04 -6.03
C TRP A 109 -27.04 15.68 -7.45
N ARG A 110 -26.13 15.69 -8.44
CA ARG A 110 -26.42 15.24 -9.81
C ARG A 110 -26.84 13.78 -9.87
N GLY A 111 -26.18 12.89 -9.12
CA GLY A 111 -26.52 11.47 -9.06
C GLY A 111 -27.93 11.24 -8.53
N VAL A 112 -28.33 11.96 -7.49
CA VAL A 112 -29.70 11.92 -6.95
C VAL A 112 -30.72 12.42 -8.02
N ARG A 113 -30.41 13.53 -8.71
CA ARG A 113 -31.27 14.07 -9.78
C ARG A 113 -31.36 13.17 -11.01
N ALA A 114 -30.34 12.39 -11.29
CA ALA A 114 -30.31 11.43 -12.39
C ALA A 114 -30.91 10.07 -12.01
N GLU A 115 -31.48 9.94 -10.81
CA GLU A 115 -32.04 8.69 -10.27
C GLU A 115 -31.02 7.52 -10.29
N ASN A 116 -29.74 7.83 -10.11
CA ASN A 116 -28.71 6.81 -10.01
C ASN A 116 -28.95 5.91 -8.78
N ARG A 117 -28.39 4.71 -8.79
CA ARG A 117 -28.53 3.74 -7.70
C ARG A 117 -28.04 4.32 -6.37
N MET A 118 -28.94 4.46 -5.40
CA MET A 118 -28.66 5.08 -4.10
C MET A 118 -27.67 4.28 -3.26
N ASP A 119 -27.70 2.96 -3.32
CA ASP A 119 -26.76 2.07 -2.64
C ASP A 119 -25.32 2.26 -3.12
N VAL A 120 -25.15 2.45 -4.45
CA VAL A 120 -23.87 2.74 -5.08
C VAL A 120 -23.40 4.15 -4.72
N LEU A 121 -24.29 5.14 -4.78
CA LEU A 121 -24.01 6.52 -4.42
C LEU A 121 -23.50 6.64 -2.97
N LEU A 122 -24.14 5.95 -2.02
CA LEU A 122 -23.70 5.91 -0.64
C LEU A 122 -22.35 5.22 -0.49
N THR A 123 -22.08 4.18 -1.28
CA THR A 123 -20.80 3.49 -1.30
C THR A 123 -19.68 4.41 -1.81
N ASP A 124 -19.96 5.22 -2.85
CA ASP A 124 -19.03 6.22 -3.37
C ASP A 124 -18.69 7.29 -2.32
N ILE A 125 -19.71 7.86 -1.68
CA ILE A 125 -19.51 8.83 -0.60
C ILE A 125 -18.68 8.22 0.52
N LYS A 126 -19.00 6.99 0.94
CA LYS A 126 -18.27 6.26 2.00
C LYS A 126 -16.80 6.05 1.62
N GLY A 127 -16.50 5.82 0.34
CA GLY A 127 -15.14 5.73 -0.16
C GLY A 127 -14.34 7.01 0.09
N PHE A 128 -14.87 8.14 -0.35
CA PHE A 128 -14.21 9.44 -0.25
C PHE A 128 -14.31 10.12 1.13
N MET A 129 -15.16 9.64 2.04
CA MET A 129 -15.23 10.20 3.39
C MET A 129 -13.86 10.26 4.10
N TRP A 130 -12.95 9.34 3.77
CA TRP A 130 -11.61 9.28 4.35
C TRP A 130 -10.73 10.50 4.00
N LEU A 131 -11.16 11.39 3.10
CA LEU A 131 -10.47 12.66 2.85
C LEU A 131 -10.39 13.56 4.08
N PHE A 132 -11.21 13.32 5.12
CA PHE A 132 -11.06 14.00 6.41
C PHE A 132 -9.68 13.75 7.06
N LEU A 133 -8.98 12.68 6.68
CA LEU A 133 -7.61 12.44 7.13
C LEU A 133 -6.61 13.49 6.64
N VAL A 134 -6.91 14.20 5.55
CA VAL A 134 -6.03 15.24 5.02
C VAL A 134 -5.78 16.35 6.05
N PRO A 135 -6.79 17.07 6.55
CA PRO A 135 -6.56 18.10 7.57
C PRO A 135 -5.98 17.51 8.85
N VAL A 136 -6.35 16.29 9.25
CA VAL A 136 -5.83 15.63 10.45
C VAL A 136 -4.32 15.37 10.34
N LEU A 137 -3.86 14.81 9.22
CA LEU A 137 -2.44 14.54 8.98
C LEU A 137 -1.63 15.83 8.81
N VAL A 138 -2.15 16.81 8.08
CA VAL A 138 -1.51 18.12 7.95
C VAL A 138 -1.36 18.81 9.32
N ALA A 139 -2.35 18.68 10.21
CA ALA A 139 -2.29 19.24 11.55
C ALA A 139 -1.36 18.50 12.51
N THR A 140 -1.17 17.19 12.31
CA THR A 140 -0.42 16.34 13.26
C THR A 140 1.00 16.03 12.80
N VAL A 141 1.27 15.88 11.48
CA VAL A 141 2.60 15.55 10.95
C VAL A 141 3.36 16.84 10.60
N ARG A 142 3.76 17.59 11.64
CA ARG A 142 4.36 18.93 11.52
C ARG A 142 5.88 18.94 11.63
N SER A 143 6.53 17.79 11.69
CA SER A 143 7.99 17.74 11.79
C SER A 143 8.56 16.56 11.02
N ARG A 144 9.81 16.72 10.56
CA ARG A 144 10.61 15.65 9.93
C ARG A 144 10.70 14.41 10.83
N GLN A 145 10.76 14.61 12.14
CA GLN A 145 10.80 13.50 13.10
C GLN A 145 9.49 12.72 13.11
N ARG A 146 8.33 13.39 13.18
CA ARG A 146 7.02 12.73 13.11
C ARG A 146 6.85 11.97 11.79
N LEU A 147 7.25 12.57 10.67
CA LEU A 147 7.23 11.89 9.37
C LEU A 147 8.07 10.61 9.39
N ARG A 148 9.30 10.66 9.94
CA ARG A 148 10.17 9.48 10.07
C ARG A 148 9.57 8.39 10.96
N VAL A 149 8.95 8.78 12.08
CA VAL A 149 8.27 7.83 12.99
C VAL A 149 7.11 7.16 12.27
N LEU A 150 6.24 7.94 11.62
CA LEU A 150 5.10 7.43 10.85
C LEU A 150 5.54 6.43 9.77
N LEU A 151 6.59 6.75 9.00
CA LEU A 151 7.16 5.84 8.02
C LEU A 151 7.78 4.57 8.64
N SER A 152 8.22 4.64 9.91
CA SER A 152 8.68 3.45 10.62
C SER A 152 7.54 2.48 10.91
N TRP A 153 6.37 2.99 11.29
CA TRP A 153 5.18 2.20 11.53
C TRP A 153 4.67 1.54 10.25
N VAL A 154 4.67 2.29 9.13
CA VAL A 154 4.29 1.74 7.82
C VAL A 154 5.26 0.64 7.38
N LEU A 155 6.56 0.86 7.51
CA LEU A 155 7.55 -0.18 7.18
C LEU A 155 7.40 -1.41 8.07
N ALA A 156 7.17 -1.23 9.36
CA ALA A 156 6.93 -2.34 10.29
C ALA A 156 5.67 -3.13 9.90
N GLY A 157 4.56 -2.43 9.59
CA GLY A 157 3.34 -3.07 9.12
C GLY A 157 3.52 -3.84 7.82
N ALA A 158 4.23 -3.27 6.85
CA ALA A 158 4.57 -3.95 5.61
C ALA A 158 5.40 -5.24 5.85
N VAL A 159 6.39 -5.19 6.74
CA VAL A 159 7.21 -6.37 7.09
C VAL A 159 6.38 -7.42 7.83
N ILE A 160 5.50 -7.01 8.75
CA ILE A 160 4.57 -7.92 9.42
C ILE A 160 3.65 -8.58 8.40
N GLN A 161 3.10 -7.82 7.45
CA GLN A 161 2.28 -8.36 6.37
C GLN A 161 3.04 -9.40 5.55
N ALA A 162 4.28 -9.09 5.14
CA ALA A 162 5.10 -10.02 4.38
C ALA A 162 5.37 -11.31 5.17
N ALA A 163 5.68 -11.20 6.47
CA ALA A 163 5.87 -12.35 7.34
C ALA A 163 4.58 -13.20 7.47
N LEU A 164 3.40 -12.56 7.56
CA LEU A 164 2.12 -13.26 7.58
C LEU A 164 1.86 -14.02 6.26
N ILE A 165 2.13 -13.39 5.11
CA ILE A 165 1.97 -14.05 3.80
C ILE A 165 2.85 -15.29 3.70
N LEU A 166 4.12 -15.18 4.12
CA LEU A 166 5.05 -16.31 4.10
C LEU A 166 4.66 -17.39 5.11
N ALA A 167 4.17 -17.01 6.29
CA ALA A 167 3.69 -17.96 7.29
C ALA A 167 2.44 -18.72 6.81
N VAL A 168 1.49 -18.02 6.17
CA VAL A 168 0.32 -18.66 5.55
C VAL A 168 0.75 -19.65 4.46
N ASN A 169 1.68 -19.24 3.59
CA ASN A 169 2.21 -20.09 2.54
C ASN A 169 2.88 -21.35 3.13
N ALA A 170 3.75 -21.18 4.13
CA ALA A 170 4.39 -22.31 4.81
C ALA A 170 3.37 -23.23 5.52
N ALA A 171 2.36 -22.65 6.18
CA ALA A 171 1.32 -23.44 6.86
C ALA A 171 0.54 -24.31 5.88
N VAL A 172 0.15 -23.75 4.73
CA VAL A 172 -0.60 -24.48 3.69
C VAL A 172 0.21 -25.65 3.13
N VAL A 173 1.51 -25.43 2.87
CA VAL A 173 2.39 -26.50 2.37
C VAL A 173 2.55 -27.65 3.36
N LEU A 174 2.45 -27.37 4.67
CA LEU A 174 2.60 -28.34 5.76
C LEU A 174 1.28 -29.03 6.16
N MET A 175 0.13 -28.60 5.60
CA MET A 175 -1.19 -29.14 5.90
C MET A 175 -1.62 -30.14 4.82
N ASP A 176 -2.22 -31.26 5.24
CA ASP A 176 -2.83 -32.23 4.32
C ASP A 176 -4.05 -31.64 3.59
N ASP A 177 -4.86 -30.84 4.30
CA ASP A 177 -5.99 -30.11 3.72
C ASP A 177 -5.93 -28.62 4.11
N PRO A 178 -5.50 -27.76 3.21
CA PRO A 178 -5.42 -26.30 3.45
C PRO A 178 -6.76 -25.55 3.25
N ALA A 179 -7.80 -26.20 2.70
CA ALA A 179 -9.04 -25.53 2.34
C ALA A 179 -9.74 -24.83 3.52
N PRO A 180 -9.79 -25.41 4.75
CA PRO A 180 -10.38 -24.75 5.91
C PRO A 180 -9.64 -23.45 6.29
N LEU A 181 -8.30 -23.46 6.26
CA LEU A 181 -7.50 -22.27 6.55
C LEU A 181 -7.73 -21.18 5.51
N CYS A 182 -7.70 -21.53 4.22
CA CYS A 182 -7.95 -20.57 3.14
C CYS A 182 -9.36 -19.98 3.23
N ARG A 183 -10.38 -20.80 3.52
CA ARG A 183 -11.77 -20.33 3.73
C ARG A 183 -11.84 -19.37 4.90
N TRP A 184 -11.28 -19.71 6.04
CA TRP A 184 -11.26 -18.86 7.22
C TRP A 184 -10.57 -17.51 6.94
N LEU A 185 -9.42 -17.53 6.26
CA LEU A 185 -8.71 -16.32 5.86
C LEU A 185 -9.57 -15.46 4.91
N ASN A 186 -10.22 -16.05 3.91
CA ASN A 186 -11.08 -15.32 2.97
C ASN A 186 -12.32 -14.71 3.67
N GLU A 187 -12.83 -15.34 4.70
CA GLU A 187 -13.98 -14.85 5.49
C GLU A 187 -13.56 -13.69 6.42
N HIS A 188 -12.38 -13.77 7.03
CA HIS A 188 -11.93 -12.84 8.07
C HIS A 188 -10.96 -11.79 7.57
N THR A 189 -10.37 -11.94 6.38
CA THR A 189 -9.45 -10.95 5.81
C THR A 189 -10.07 -10.25 4.60
N VAL A 190 -9.49 -9.12 4.18
CA VAL A 190 -9.81 -8.51 2.90
C VAL A 190 -8.70 -8.82 1.92
N GLY A 191 -8.84 -9.97 1.31
CA GLY A 191 -7.86 -10.45 0.36
C GLY A 191 -8.41 -11.64 -0.40
N ILE A 192 -7.53 -12.33 -1.08
CA ILE A 192 -7.79 -13.57 -1.78
C ILE A 192 -6.70 -14.54 -1.32
N VAL A 193 -7.10 -15.65 -0.74
CA VAL A 193 -6.23 -16.77 -0.38
C VAL A 193 -6.77 -17.99 -1.09
N ASP A 194 -6.12 -18.35 -2.20
CA ASP A 194 -6.53 -19.44 -3.07
C ASP A 194 -5.43 -20.49 -3.13
N VAL A 195 -5.82 -21.75 -3.00
CA VAL A 195 -4.94 -22.89 -3.32
C VAL A 195 -4.85 -22.99 -4.84
N VAL A 196 -3.66 -22.86 -5.36
CA VAL A 196 -3.39 -22.90 -6.81
C VAL A 196 -2.96 -24.31 -7.23
N SER A 197 -2.17 -24.97 -6.40
CA SER A 197 -1.78 -26.38 -6.54
C SER A 197 -1.54 -26.96 -5.15
N ALA A 198 -1.23 -28.25 -5.06
CA ALA A 198 -1.01 -28.94 -3.78
C ALA A 198 -0.01 -28.21 -2.85
N ARG A 199 0.90 -27.39 -3.41
CA ARG A 199 1.97 -26.70 -2.67
C ARG A 199 2.10 -25.21 -2.99
N LEU A 200 1.16 -24.67 -3.77
CA LEU A 200 1.15 -23.26 -4.18
C LEU A 200 -0.11 -22.58 -3.69
N VAL A 201 0.07 -21.52 -2.94
CA VAL A 201 -1.02 -20.69 -2.44
C VAL A 201 -0.82 -19.26 -2.91
N ARG A 202 -1.83 -18.72 -3.54
CA ARG A 202 -1.93 -17.31 -3.80
C ARG A 202 -2.40 -16.58 -2.54
N VAL A 203 -1.59 -15.66 -2.04
CA VAL A 203 -1.99 -14.80 -0.92
C VAL A 203 -1.91 -13.35 -1.35
N PHE A 204 -3.07 -12.73 -1.52
CA PHE A 204 -3.20 -11.34 -1.90
C PHE A 204 -4.06 -10.59 -0.89
N PHE A 205 -3.49 -9.61 -0.19
CA PHE A 205 -4.23 -8.69 0.68
C PHE A 205 -4.40 -7.33 0.00
N LYS A 206 -5.49 -6.63 0.28
CA LYS A 206 -5.71 -5.27 -0.23
C LYS A 206 -4.63 -4.28 0.22
N SER A 207 -3.92 -4.55 1.30
CA SER A 207 -2.77 -3.77 1.79
C SER A 207 -1.46 -4.02 1.03
N SER A 208 -1.41 -4.98 0.10
CA SER A 208 -0.17 -5.32 -0.63
C SER A 208 0.57 -4.13 -1.26
N PRO A 209 -0.06 -3.04 -1.73
CA PRO A 209 0.66 -1.85 -2.16
C PRO A 209 1.56 -1.24 -1.08
N TYR A 210 1.23 -1.39 0.20
CA TYR A 210 2.09 -0.92 1.29
C TYR A 210 3.40 -1.70 1.41
N MET A 211 3.50 -2.92 0.89
CA MET A 211 4.77 -3.63 0.80
C MET A 211 5.73 -2.93 -0.16
N ILE A 212 5.22 -2.43 -1.31
CA ILE A 212 6.03 -1.63 -2.25
C ILE A 212 6.46 -0.31 -1.58
N VAL A 213 5.54 0.36 -0.87
CA VAL A 213 5.86 1.55 -0.07
C VAL A 213 6.95 1.24 0.97
N GLY A 214 6.87 0.09 1.64
CA GLY A 214 7.89 -0.39 2.57
C GLY A 214 9.27 -0.51 1.92
N CYS A 215 9.34 -1.07 0.71
CA CYS A 215 10.58 -1.14 -0.08
C CYS A 215 11.15 0.25 -0.38
N VAL A 216 10.29 1.20 -0.79
CA VAL A 216 10.68 2.59 -1.05
C VAL A 216 11.24 3.24 0.22
N VAL A 217 10.55 3.13 1.35
CA VAL A 217 11.02 3.67 2.64
C VAL A 217 12.36 3.06 3.06
N ALA A 218 12.53 1.74 2.89
CA ALA A 218 13.79 1.06 3.20
C ALA A 218 14.94 1.56 2.31
N LEU A 219 14.69 1.74 1.01
CA LEU A 219 15.67 2.26 0.03
C LEU A 219 16.16 3.66 0.43
N PHE A 220 15.25 4.61 0.68
CA PHE A 220 15.63 5.99 1.05
C PHE A 220 16.37 6.04 2.40
N ARG A 221 15.99 5.21 3.37
CA ARG A 221 16.69 5.10 4.65
C ARG A 221 18.08 4.49 4.51
N GLN A 222 18.23 3.51 3.63
CA GLN A 222 19.53 2.92 3.33
C GLN A 222 20.45 3.94 2.63
N ALA A 223 19.93 4.70 1.68
CA ALA A 223 20.71 5.73 0.98
C ALA A 223 21.35 6.74 1.93
N ARG A 224 20.70 7.07 3.04
CA ARG A 224 21.23 7.96 4.11
C ARG A 224 22.11 7.28 5.13
N ALA A 225 22.04 5.97 5.24
CA ALA A 225 22.82 5.27 6.25
C ALA A 225 24.33 5.35 5.96
N PRO A 226 25.20 5.53 6.98
CA PRO A 226 26.66 5.61 6.76
C PRO A 226 27.26 4.30 6.23
N LYS A 227 26.61 3.17 6.51
CA LYS A 227 27.00 1.82 6.08
C LYS A 227 25.80 0.99 5.68
N LEU A 228 26.05 -0.14 5.00
CA LEU A 228 25.00 -1.09 4.65
C LEU A 228 24.33 -1.62 5.93
N ARG A 229 22.99 -1.52 5.98
CA ARG A 229 22.17 -2.00 7.11
C ARG A 229 21.39 -3.23 6.68
N TRP A 230 21.85 -4.38 7.08
CA TRP A 230 21.26 -5.68 6.75
C TRP A 230 19.76 -5.80 7.07
N ARG A 231 19.30 -5.13 8.11
CA ARG A 231 17.85 -5.09 8.44
C ARG A 231 16.98 -4.56 7.30
N TYR A 232 17.47 -3.60 6.51
CA TYR A 232 16.74 -3.08 5.34
C TYR A 232 16.89 -4.01 4.14
N VAL A 233 18.02 -4.65 3.96
CA VAL A 233 18.25 -5.68 2.92
C VAL A 233 17.29 -6.84 3.13
N LEU A 234 17.25 -7.40 4.34
CA LEU A 234 16.36 -8.50 4.69
C LEU A 234 14.88 -8.11 4.59
N ALA A 235 14.52 -6.89 5.05
CA ALA A 235 13.16 -6.39 4.91
C ALA A 235 12.73 -6.33 3.44
N VAL A 236 13.55 -5.77 2.55
CA VAL A 236 13.21 -5.67 1.11
C VAL A 236 13.16 -7.05 0.46
N ALA A 237 14.08 -7.95 0.78
CA ALA A 237 14.05 -9.32 0.26
C ALA A 237 12.76 -10.06 0.70
N LEU A 238 12.36 -9.91 1.96
CA LEU A 238 11.12 -10.47 2.51
C LEU A 238 9.87 -9.89 1.81
N LEU A 239 9.84 -8.55 1.64
CA LEU A 239 8.76 -7.85 0.97
C LEU A 239 8.62 -8.27 -0.51
N PHE A 240 9.73 -8.41 -1.21
CA PHE A 240 9.73 -8.89 -2.60
C PHE A 240 9.22 -10.32 -2.71
N ASN A 241 9.63 -11.18 -1.79
CA ASN A 241 9.18 -12.56 -1.78
C ASN A 241 7.66 -12.66 -1.51
N ALA A 242 7.15 -11.92 -0.53
CA ALA A 242 5.71 -11.86 -0.28
C ALA A 242 4.92 -11.26 -1.45
N LEU A 243 5.48 -10.27 -2.16
CA LEU A 243 4.88 -9.72 -3.39
C LEU A 243 4.84 -10.77 -4.50
N LEU A 244 5.87 -11.61 -4.64
CA LEU A 244 5.88 -12.72 -5.59
C LEU A 244 4.69 -13.66 -5.35
N LEU A 245 4.43 -14.03 -4.10
CA LEU A 245 3.33 -14.92 -3.70
C LEU A 245 1.93 -14.30 -3.86
N SER A 246 1.83 -13.02 -4.16
CA SER A 246 0.55 -12.38 -4.49
C SER A 246 0.04 -12.76 -5.87
N TYR A 247 0.92 -13.20 -6.78
CA TYR A 247 0.62 -13.51 -8.17
C TYR A 247 -0.26 -12.46 -8.87
N THR A 248 0.01 -11.18 -8.61
CA THR A 248 -0.81 -10.06 -9.08
C THR A 248 -0.03 -9.18 -10.04
N ARG A 249 -0.36 -9.26 -11.34
CA ARG A 249 0.32 -8.52 -12.44
C ARG A 249 0.45 -7.01 -12.17
N SER A 250 -0.61 -6.39 -11.66
CA SER A 250 -0.61 -4.94 -11.36
C SER A 250 0.39 -4.57 -10.26
N LEU A 251 0.62 -5.42 -9.26
CA LEU A 251 1.62 -5.18 -8.23
C LEU A 251 3.05 -5.31 -8.77
N TYR A 252 3.29 -6.25 -9.69
CA TYR A 252 4.61 -6.38 -10.30
C TYR A 252 4.94 -5.16 -11.17
N GLY A 253 3.98 -4.71 -11.99
CA GLY A 253 4.14 -3.48 -12.78
C GLY A 253 4.36 -2.25 -11.90
N ALA A 254 3.58 -2.13 -10.82
CA ALA A 254 3.72 -1.04 -9.87
C ALA A 254 5.07 -1.08 -9.14
N LEU A 255 5.53 -2.26 -8.72
CA LEU A 255 6.84 -2.45 -8.10
C LEU A 255 7.96 -1.99 -9.04
N GLY A 256 7.95 -2.46 -10.30
CA GLY A 256 8.97 -2.10 -11.29
C GLY A 256 9.03 -0.59 -11.55
N LEU A 257 7.90 0.04 -11.82
CA LEU A 257 7.85 1.48 -12.11
C LEU A 257 8.14 2.33 -10.87
N THR A 258 7.59 1.97 -9.71
CA THR A 258 7.87 2.69 -8.44
C THR A 258 9.35 2.53 -8.04
N ALA A 259 9.94 1.34 -8.22
CA ALA A 259 11.36 1.11 -7.97
C ALA A 259 12.22 2.00 -8.88
N LEU A 260 11.91 2.05 -10.18
CA LEU A 260 12.63 2.91 -11.13
C LEU A 260 12.60 4.37 -10.71
N VAL A 261 11.41 4.92 -10.45
CA VAL A 261 11.24 6.31 -10.00
C VAL A 261 11.98 6.55 -8.68
N SER A 262 11.90 5.63 -7.73
CA SER A 262 12.55 5.75 -6.42
C SER A 262 14.07 5.67 -6.51
N ILE A 263 14.63 4.81 -7.35
CA ILE A 263 16.07 4.71 -7.58
C ILE A 263 16.58 6.00 -8.20
N VAL A 264 15.91 6.52 -9.23
CA VAL A 264 16.27 7.80 -9.84
C VAL A 264 16.23 8.92 -8.81
N ALA A 265 15.17 9.02 -8.03
CA ALA A 265 15.03 10.02 -6.97
C ALA A 265 16.16 9.92 -5.92
N VAL A 266 16.52 8.72 -5.48
CA VAL A 266 17.64 8.49 -4.54
C VAL A 266 18.97 8.91 -5.16
N LEU A 267 19.23 8.55 -6.41
CA LEU A 267 20.48 8.91 -7.09
C LEU A 267 20.64 10.42 -7.28
N VAL A 268 19.54 11.16 -7.40
CA VAL A 268 19.54 12.63 -7.52
C VAL A 268 19.63 13.31 -6.15
N LEU A 269 18.87 12.84 -5.17
CA LEU A 269 18.75 13.48 -3.86
C LEU A 269 19.88 13.08 -2.89
N CYS A 270 20.44 11.88 -3.03
CA CYS A 270 21.46 11.32 -2.13
C CYS A 270 22.74 10.94 -2.89
N PRO A 271 23.45 11.88 -3.53
CA PRO A 271 24.60 11.57 -4.39
C PRO A 271 25.73 10.84 -3.64
N GLU A 272 25.96 11.19 -2.38
CA GLU A 272 26.97 10.54 -1.52
C GLU A 272 26.62 9.08 -1.19
N GLY A 273 25.35 8.71 -1.28
CA GLY A 273 24.82 7.37 -1.01
C GLY A 273 24.81 6.43 -2.21
N ARG A 274 25.17 6.86 -3.42
CA ARG A 274 25.01 6.10 -4.66
C ARG A 274 25.62 4.70 -4.62
N LYS A 275 26.91 4.59 -4.24
CA LYS A 275 27.61 3.30 -4.14
C LYS A 275 26.94 2.37 -3.12
N ARG A 276 26.51 2.92 -1.99
CA ARG A 276 25.80 2.15 -0.92
C ARG A 276 24.42 1.72 -1.36
N THR A 277 23.72 2.56 -2.12
CA THR A 277 22.43 2.23 -2.71
C THR A 277 22.56 1.08 -3.71
N LEU A 278 23.59 1.11 -4.56
CA LEU A 278 23.84 0.02 -5.51
C LEU A 278 24.20 -1.27 -4.78
N ALA A 279 25.08 -1.22 -3.78
CA ALA A 279 25.41 -2.38 -2.95
C ALA A 279 24.17 -2.94 -2.21
N PHE A 280 23.29 -2.06 -1.74
CA PHE A 280 22.03 -2.45 -1.11
C PHE A 280 21.09 -3.15 -2.10
N LEU A 281 20.91 -2.61 -3.30
CA LEU A 281 20.07 -3.22 -4.33
C LEU A 281 20.60 -4.60 -4.72
N LEU A 282 21.91 -4.71 -4.94
CA LEU A 282 22.55 -5.98 -5.24
C LEU A 282 22.35 -6.99 -4.10
N ALA A 283 22.62 -6.58 -2.85
CA ALA A 283 22.43 -7.44 -1.69
C ALA A 283 20.96 -7.87 -1.53
N ALA A 284 20.00 -6.97 -1.77
CA ALA A 284 18.58 -7.29 -1.71
C ALA A 284 18.16 -8.30 -2.79
N VAL A 285 18.67 -8.16 -4.01
CA VAL A 285 18.43 -9.11 -5.12
C VAL A 285 19.03 -10.49 -4.80
N VAL A 286 20.27 -10.53 -4.27
CA VAL A 286 20.91 -11.78 -3.85
C VAL A 286 20.12 -12.45 -2.72
N CYS A 287 19.75 -11.71 -1.67
CA CYS A 287 18.95 -12.26 -0.58
C CYS A 287 17.57 -12.74 -1.06
N PHE A 288 16.92 -11.99 -1.96
CA PHE A 288 15.67 -12.41 -2.57
C PHE A 288 15.85 -13.71 -3.37
N GLY A 289 16.88 -13.78 -4.21
CA GLY A 289 17.20 -15.00 -4.97
C GLY A 289 17.42 -16.22 -4.07
N VAL A 290 18.17 -16.05 -2.96
CA VAL A 290 18.37 -17.11 -1.96
C VAL A 290 17.04 -17.55 -1.33
N LEU A 291 16.18 -16.60 -0.94
CA LEU A 291 14.87 -16.93 -0.36
C LEU A 291 13.99 -17.71 -1.34
N VAL A 292 13.91 -17.27 -2.60
CA VAL A 292 13.14 -17.96 -3.64
C VAL A 292 13.73 -19.35 -3.89
N THR A 293 15.05 -19.47 -4.00
CA THR A 293 15.71 -20.76 -4.17
C THR A 293 15.40 -21.72 -3.02
N VAL A 294 15.48 -21.25 -1.76
CA VAL A 294 15.13 -22.07 -0.61
C VAL A 294 13.68 -22.53 -0.66
N GLN A 295 12.75 -21.65 -1.05
CA GLN A 295 11.35 -22.02 -1.21
C GLN A 295 11.12 -23.04 -2.33
N GLU A 296 11.72 -22.84 -3.49
CA GLU A 296 11.64 -23.77 -4.62
C GLU A 296 12.15 -25.18 -4.25
N PHE A 297 13.24 -25.26 -3.45
CA PHE A 297 13.81 -26.53 -3.06
C PHE A 297 13.15 -27.14 -1.80
N ALA A 298 12.92 -26.36 -0.76
CA ALA A 298 12.43 -26.88 0.53
C ALA A 298 10.94 -27.17 0.51
N LEU A 299 10.16 -26.35 -0.20
CA LEU A 299 8.70 -26.49 -0.29
C LEU A 299 8.26 -27.18 -1.59
N GLU A 300 9.22 -27.61 -2.41
CA GLU A 300 8.99 -28.31 -3.69
C GLU A 300 7.93 -27.57 -4.57
N GLY A 301 7.93 -26.25 -4.50
CA GLY A 301 7.00 -25.40 -5.23
C GLY A 301 7.63 -24.80 -6.49
N SER A 302 6.82 -24.53 -7.50
CA SER A 302 7.24 -23.85 -8.72
C SER A 302 6.82 -22.38 -8.70
N TYR A 303 7.24 -21.67 -7.66
CA TYR A 303 6.80 -20.32 -7.37
C TYR A 303 7.11 -19.31 -8.49
N LEU A 304 8.33 -19.39 -9.03
CA LEU A 304 8.78 -18.46 -10.05
C LEU A 304 8.16 -18.77 -11.41
N SER A 305 8.11 -20.05 -11.82
CA SER A 305 7.48 -20.46 -13.07
C SER A 305 6.02 -20.07 -13.11
N PHE A 306 5.29 -20.26 -12.01
CA PHE A 306 3.89 -19.84 -11.87
C PHE A 306 3.71 -18.32 -11.94
N ALA A 307 4.58 -17.55 -11.29
CA ALA A 307 4.53 -16.07 -11.35
C ALA A 307 4.78 -15.57 -12.78
N VAL A 308 5.72 -16.19 -13.50
CA VAL A 308 6.04 -15.88 -14.90
C VAL A 308 4.89 -16.28 -15.81
N SER A 309 4.38 -17.51 -15.71
CA SER A 309 3.23 -18.02 -16.49
C SER A 309 2.03 -17.08 -16.37
N ARG A 310 1.68 -16.71 -15.13
CA ARG A 310 0.59 -15.77 -14.88
C ARG A 310 0.83 -14.37 -15.46
N THR A 311 2.07 -13.92 -15.48
CA THR A 311 2.42 -12.59 -16.00
C THR A 311 2.34 -12.54 -17.50
N ILE A 312 2.82 -13.60 -18.18
CA ILE A 312 2.87 -13.69 -19.63
C ILE A 312 1.53 -14.19 -20.21
N GLY A 313 0.69 -14.88 -19.43
CA GLY A 313 -0.54 -15.52 -19.88
C GLY A 313 -0.31 -16.76 -20.75
N LYS A 314 0.83 -17.45 -20.55
CA LYS A 314 1.20 -18.67 -21.25
C LYS A 314 1.78 -19.68 -20.28
N GLU A 315 1.61 -20.96 -20.59
CA GLU A 315 2.29 -22.04 -19.86
C GLU A 315 3.81 -21.86 -19.94
N VAL A 316 4.47 -22.03 -18.80
CA VAL A 316 5.92 -21.96 -18.69
C VAL A 316 6.40 -23.34 -18.25
N PRO A 317 7.37 -23.94 -18.94
CA PRO A 317 7.92 -25.21 -18.54
C PRO A 317 8.39 -25.24 -17.09
N THR A 318 8.42 -26.41 -16.51
CA THR A 318 8.81 -26.70 -15.13
C THR A 318 10.02 -25.90 -14.68
N SER A 319 10.03 -25.52 -13.41
CA SER A 319 11.12 -24.72 -12.85
C SER A 319 12.45 -25.46 -12.99
N TRP A 320 13.54 -24.73 -13.23
CA TRP A 320 14.91 -25.27 -13.22
C TRP A 320 15.21 -26.04 -11.93
N ALA A 321 14.55 -25.68 -10.82
CA ALA A 321 14.72 -26.31 -9.52
C ALA A 321 14.07 -27.70 -9.46
N SER A 322 12.91 -27.89 -10.10
CA SER A 322 12.28 -29.21 -10.22
C SER A 322 13.08 -30.11 -11.15
N GLN A 323 13.57 -29.59 -12.26
CA GLN A 323 14.47 -30.33 -13.16
C GLN A 323 15.78 -30.75 -12.45
N LEU A 324 16.39 -29.84 -11.70
CA LEU A 324 17.60 -30.16 -10.95
C LEU A 324 17.33 -31.17 -9.82
N ARG A 325 16.16 -31.11 -9.19
CA ARG A 325 15.75 -32.09 -8.16
C ARG A 325 15.58 -33.51 -8.76
N SER A 326 14.86 -33.62 -9.87
CA SER A 326 14.69 -34.92 -10.53
C SER A 326 16.03 -35.52 -10.96
N GLN A 327 16.95 -34.71 -11.48
CA GLN A 327 18.32 -35.13 -11.79
C GLN A 327 19.09 -35.58 -10.51
N LEU A 328 18.98 -34.87 -9.41
CA LEU A 328 19.66 -35.23 -8.16
C LEU A 328 19.06 -36.47 -7.47
N ARG A 329 17.78 -36.77 -7.71
CA ARG A 329 17.10 -37.97 -7.19
C ARG A 329 17.25 -39.17 -8.10
N GLY A 330 17.78 -38.99 -9.32
CA GLY A 330 17.88 -40.05 -10.30
C GLY A 330 16.52 -40.49 -10.85
N GLU A 331 15.52 -39.63 -10.78
CA GLU A 331 14.18 -39.84 -11.32
C GLU A 331 14.21 -39.62 -12.83
N ASP A 332 13.55 -40.50 -13.58
CA ASP A 332 13.50 -40.39 -15.05
C ASP A 332 12.70 -39.11 -15.42
N PRO A 333 13.21 -38.26 -16.32
CA PRO A 333 12.51 -37.01 -16.72
C PRO A 333 11.09 -37.23 -17.28
N GLY A 334 10.73 -38.47 -17.63
CA GLY A 334 9.40 -38.84 -18.10
C GLY A 334 8.35 -39.11 -17.01
N ASP A 335 8.77 -39.32 -15.73
CA ASP A 335 7.88 -39.58 -14.58
C ASP A 335 7.69 -38.34 -13.70
N SER A 336 7.94 -37.16 -14.25
CA SER A 336 7.87 -35.93 -13.49
C SER A 336 6.42 -35.63 -13.09
N PRO A 337 6.20 -35.10 -11.85
CA PRO A 337 4.91 -34.62 -11.38
C PRO A 337 4.41 -33.37 -12.16
N ASP A 338 4.84 -33.22 -13.40
CA ASP A 338 4.70 -32.02 -14.24
C ASP A 338 3.25 -31.82 -14.74
N ASP A 339 2.52 -32.93 -14.97
CA ASP A 339 1.16 -32.85 -15.52
C ASP A 339 0.20 -32.09 -14.57
N GLY A 340 0.28 -32.33 -13.29
CA GLY A 340 -0.57 -31.64 -12.31
C GLY A 340 -0.25 -30.15 -12.16
N GLU A 341 1.01 -29.74 -12.37
CA GLU A 341 1.40 -28.34 -12.32
C GLU A 341 0.99 -27.62 -13.60
N MET A 342 1.15 -28.26 -14.76
CA MET A 342 0.69 -27.73 -16.04
C MET A 342 -0.83 -27.55 -16.07
N ASP A 343 -1.59 -28.53 -15.55
CA ASP A 343 -3.05 -28.43 -15.42
C ASP A 343 -3.46 -27.29 -14.48
N SER A 344 -2.73 -27.08 -13.39
CA SER A 344 -2.95 -25.96 -12.47
C SER A 344 -2.67 -24.61 -13.15
N GLN A 345 -1.60 -24.49 -13.94
CA GLN A 345 -1.30 -23.29 -14.73
C GLN A 345 -2.41 -23.02 -15.76
N ARG A 346 -2.87 -24.06 -16.45
CA ARG A 346 -3.92 -23.98 -17.47
C ARG A 346 -5.25 -23.51 -16.88
N SER A 347 -5.69 -24.14 -15.80
CA SER A 347 -6.90 -23.74 -15.06
C SER A 347 -6.82 -22.28 -14.60
N TYR A 348 -5.65 -21.83 -14.15
CA TYR A 348 -5.46 -20.46 -13.69
C TYR A 348 -5.42 -19.44 -14.82
N ILE A 349 -4.95 -19.82 -16.02
CA ILE A 349 -5.02 -19.00 -17.23
C ILE A 349 -6.47 -18.78 -17.64
N GLU A 350 -7.29 -19.87 -17.68
CA GLU A 350 -8.73 -19.77 -17.99
C GLU A 350 -9.50 -18.85 -17.03
N VAL A 351 -9.23 -18.97 -15.71
CA VAL A 351 -9.81 -18.04 -14.72
C VAL A 351 -9.38 -16.60 -14.97
N THR A 352 -8.15 -16.40 -15.42
CA THR A 352 -7.62 -15.07 -15.75
C THR A 352 -8.31 -14.49 -16.98
N GLU A 353 -8.49 -15.28 -18.04
CA GLU A 353 -9.18 -14.87 -19.26
C GLU A 353 -10.64 -14.49 -18.98
N LYS A 354 -11.35 -15.30 -18.20
CA LYS A 354 -12.72 -14.98 -17.78
C LYS A 354 -12.79 -13.66 -16.97
N SER A 355 -11.80 -13.43 -16.09
CA SER A 355 -11.68 -12.18 -15.33
C SER A 355 -11.39 -10.99 -16.26
N ASP A 356 -10.56 -11.17 -17.29
CA ASP A 356 -10.23 -10.13 -18.26
C ASP A 356 -11.43 -9.81 -19.17
N GLN A 357 -12.27 -10.80 -19.51
CA GLN A 357 -13.56 -10.58 -20.21
C GLN A 357 -14.52 -9.74 -19.38
N LEU A 358 -14.75 -10.10 -18.11
CA LEU A 358 -15.60 -9.31 -17.20
C LEU A 358 -15.10 -7.87 -17.01
N ARG A 359 -13.80 -7.67 -17.05
CA ARG A 359 -13.19 -6.35 -17.01
C ARG A 359 -13.46 -5.56 -18.28
N GLN A 360 -13.41 -6.21 -19.43
CA GLN A 360 -13.72 -5.54 -20.70
C GLN A 360 -15.18 -5.10 -20.74
N GLU A 361 -16.13 -5.95 -20.33
CA GLU A 361 -17.55 -5.60 -20.23
C GLU A 361 -17.78 -4.39 -19.30
N THR A 362 -17.10 -4.37 -18.15
CA THR A 362 -17.16 -3.25 -17.21
C THR A 362 -16.64 -1.96 -17.85
N LYS A 363 -15.53 -2.04 -18.58
CA LYS A 363 -14.92 -0.90 -19.28
C LYS A 363 -15.87 -0.36 -20.36
N ASP A 364 -16.49 -1.25 -21.14
CA ASP A 364 -17.41 -0.86 -22.21
C ASP A 364 -18.66 -0.19 -21.61
N SER A 365 -19.18 -0.71 -20.50
CA SER A 365 -20.30 -0.11 -19.77
C SER A 365 -19.96 1.29 -19.22
N LEU A 366 -18.77 1.46 -18.61
CA LEU A 366 -18.32 2.77 -18.12
C LEU A 366 -18.10 3.77 -19.25
N ASN A 367 -17.61 3.34 -20.40
CA ASN A 367 -17.41 4.19 -21.57
C ASN A 367 -18.71 4.83 -22.07
N VAL A 368 -19.86 4.15 -21.94
CA VAL A 368 -21.17 4.72 -22.28
C VAL A 368 -21.47 5.95 -21.41
N TYR A 369 -21.21 5.88 -20.10
CA TYR A 369 -21.38 7.02 -19.19
C TYR A 369 -20.38 8.14 -19.49
N ILE A 370 -19.13 7.80 -19.79
CA ILE A 370 -18.09 8.79 -20.12
C ILE A 370 -18.47 9.55 -21.39
N GLN A 371 -18.95 8.86 -22.44
CA GLN A 371 -19.38 9.50 -23.69
C GLN A 371 -20.58 10.40 -23.48
N ARG A 372 -21.50 10.03 -22.58
CA ARG A 372 -22.70 10.82 -22.28
C ARG A 372 -22.38 12.15 -21.58
N SER A 373 -21.36 12.17 -20.70
CA SER A 373 -21.01 13.39 -19.94
C SER A 373 -19.50 13.42 -19.59
N PRO A 374 -18.60 13.64 -20.57
CA PRO A 374 -17.17 13.49 -20.36
C PRO A 374 -16.56 14.55 -19.41
N ILE A 375 -17.12 15.77 -19.40
CA ILE A 375 -16.53 16.90 -18.65
C ILE A 375 -16.92 16.85 -17.17
N ILE A 376 -18.23 16.67 -16.88
CA ILE A 376 -18.77 16.80 -15.51
C ILE A 376 -19.27 15.47 -14.93
N GLY A 377 -19.16 14.39 -15.67
CA GLY A 377 -19.61 13.05 -15.27
C GLY A 377 -21.15 12.90 -15.24
N CYS A 378 -21.62 11.69 -14.98
CA CYS A 378 -23.05 11.38 -14.85
C CYS A 378 -23.56 11.44 -13.40
N GLY A 379 -22.73 11.86 -12.45
CA GLY A 379 -23.06 11.91 -11.02
C GLY A 379 -22.64 10.63 -10.28
N LEU A 380 -22.51 10.74 -8.95
CA LEU A 380 -22.22 9.58 -8.12
C LEU A 380 -23.36 8.55 -8.22
N GLY A 381 -23.03 7.28 -8.01
CA GLY A 381 -24.00 6.19 -8.16
C GLY A 381 -24.17 5.68 -9.59
N ALA A 382 -23.57 6.34 -10.61
CA ALA A 382 -23.47 5.76 -11.96
C ALA A 382 -22.52 4.56 -11.91
N SER A 383 -22.99 3.38 -12.32
CA SER A 383 -22.19 2.14 -12.26
C SER A 383 -22.52 1.22 -13.41
N ALA A 384 -21.58 0.32 -13.75
CA ALA A 384 -21.78 -0.69 -14.77
C ALA A 384 -22.98 -1.61 -14.42
N ALA A 385 -23.80 -1.93 -15.41
CA ALA A 385 -25.05 -2.68 -15.23
C ALA A 385 -24.82 -4.11 -14.71
N ASN A 386 -23.63 -4.68 -14.94
CA ASN A 386 -23.25 -6.03 -14.54
C ASN A 386 -22.64 -6.10 -13.12
N ARG A 387 -22.68 -5.01 -12.33
CA ARG A 387 -22.09 -4.94 -11.00
C ARG A 387 -23.11 -4.71 -9.90
N ASP A 388 -23.36 -5.75 -9.12
CA ASP A 388 -24.31 -5.69 -7.99
C ASP A 388 -23.85 -4.76 -6.85
N LYS A 389 -22.55 -4.58 -6.67
CA LYS A 389 -21.96 -3.84 -5.52
C LYS A 389 -21.37 -2.48 -5.86
N GLY A 390 -21.47 -2.01 -7.07
CA GLY A 390 -21.12 -0.63 -7.45
C GLY A 390 -19.66 -0.21 -7.36
N VAL A 391 -18.74 -1.10 -7.02
CA VAL A 391 -17.30 -0.82 -6.98
C VAL A 391 -16.67 -1.33 -8.26
N ASP A 392 -16.37 -0.43 -9.17
CA ASP A 392 -15.74 -0.76 -10.44
C ASP A 392 -14.23 -0.92 -10.29
N GLU A 393 -13.64 -1.88 -11.00
CA GLU A 393 -12.21 -2.18 -10.88
C GLU A 393 -11.32 -1.07 -11.45
N TYR A 394 -11.85 -0.26 -12.38
CA TYR A 394 -11.12 0.80 -13.07
C TYR A 394 -11.36 2.17 -12.44
N PHE A 395 -10.59 2.53 -11.43
CA PHE A 395 -10.76 3.81 -10.75
C PHE A 395 -10.79 5.03 -11.68
N TYR A 396 -9.91 5.10 -12.67
CA TYR A 396 -9.86 6.28 -13.56
C TYR A 396 -11.11 6.38 -14.44
N LEU A 397 -11.55 5.26 -15.01
CA LEU A 397 -12.78 5.23 -15.81
C LEU A 397 -14.01 5.48 -14.94
N ASP A 398 -14.03 4.92 -13.75
CA ASP A 398 -15.06 5.12 -12.76
C ASP A 398 -15.17 6.60 -12.35
N MET A 399 -14.03 7.22 -12.03
CA MET A 399 -13.96 8.66 -11.76
C MET A 399 -14.44 9.50 -12.95
N LEU A 400 -14.04 9.17 -14.18
CA LEU A 400 -14.49 9.86 -15.38
C LEU A 400 -16.00 9.69 -15.59
N ALA A 401 -16.53 8.49 -15.43
CA ALA A 401 -17.96 8.24 -15.56
C ALA A 401 -18.81 9.02 -14.55
N ARG A 402 -18.37 9.08 -13.29
CA ARG A 402 -19.10 9.69 -12.16
C ARG A 402 -18.86 11.19 -12.03
N THR A 403 -17.62 11.64 -12.13
CA THR A 403 -17.22 13.01 -11.80
C THR A 403 -16.67 13.79 -13.00
N GLY A 404 -16.50 13.14 -14.15
CA GLY A 404 -15.93 13.71 -15.37
C GLY A 404 -14.45 14.05 -15.26
N VAL A 405 -13.92 14.63 -16.32
CA VAL A 405 -12.53 15.12 -16.37
C VAL A 405 -12.26 16.16 -15.28
N VAL A 406 -13.23 17.03 -14.97
CA VAL A 406 -13.10 18.03 -13.90
C VAL A 406 -12.85 17.38 -12.55
N GLY A 407 -13.64 16.35 -12.19
CA GLY A 407 -13.45 15.67 -10.90
C GLY A 407 -12.13 14.92 -10.82
N LEU A 408 -11.73 14.23 -11.88
CA LEU A 408 -10.43 13.55 -11.93
C LEU A 408 -9.27 14.53 -11.79
N LEU A 409 -9.30 15.66 -12.51
CA LEU A 409 -8.28 16.70 -12.41
C LEU A 409 -8.23 17.30 -11.00
N LEU A 410 -9.37 17.67 -10.41
CA LEU A 410 -9.43 18.20 -9.05
C LEU A 410 -8.89 17.21 -8.03
N TYR A 411 -9.06 15.91 -8.23
CA TYR A 411 -8.49 14.88 -7.36
C TYR A 411 -6.97 14.74 -7.52
N MET A 412 -6.44 14.92 -8.74
CA MET A 412 -5.00 14.81 -9.01
C MET A 412 -4.22 16.09 -8.67
N LEU A 413 -4.83 17.26 -8.75
CA LEU A 413 -4.17 18.55 -8.56
C LEU A 413 -3.44 18.69 -7.21
N PRO A 414 -3.98 18.28 -6.05
CA PRO A 414 -3.25 18.35 -4.78
C PRO A 414 -1.94 17.55 -4.79
N PHE A 415 -1.95 16.37 -5.42
CA PHE A 415 -0.74 15.58 -5.63
C PHE A 415 0.24 16.29 -6.57
N GLY A 416 -0.24 16.79 -7.71
CA GLY A 416 0.55 17.57 -8.65
C GLY A 416 1.22 18.77 -7.96
N TYR A 417 0.50 19.47 -7.09
CA TYR A 417 1.05 20.54 -6.25
C TYR A 417 2.22 20.05 -5.38
N VAL A 418 2.08 18.91 -4.69
CA VAL A 418 3.15 18.37 -3.85
C VAL A 418 4.37 17.98 -4.69
N VAL A 419 4.16 17.37 -5.86
CA VAL A 419 5.26 17.02 -6.78
C VAL A 419 6.03 18.29 -7.22
N VAL A 420 5.30 19.32 -7.68
CA VAL A 420 5.91 20.59 -8.08
C VAL A 420 6.62 21.26 -6.90
N TRP A 421 6.03 21.23 -5.72
CA TRP A 421 6.64 21.73 -4.49
C TRP A 421 7.95 20.98 -4.19
N CYS A 422 7.96 19.65 -4.27
CA CYS A 422 9.15 18.83 -4.08
C CYS A 422 10.26 19.15 -5.08
N LEU A 423 9.92 19.34 -6.35
CA LEU A 423 10.88 19.70 -7.39
C LEU A 423 11.51 21.09 -7.15
N ARG A 424 10.72 22.06 -6.65
CA ARG A 424 11.18 23.40 -6.31
C ARG A 424 11.99 23.43 -5.01
N ARG A 425 11.67 22.58 -4.05
CA ARG A 425 12.30 22.51 -2.72
C ARG A 425 13.20 21.28 -2.55
N ARG A 426 13.89 20.90 -3.62
CA ARG A 426 14.78 19.71 -3.64
C ARG A 426 15.84 19.70 -2.53
N GLU A 427 16.23 20.87 -2.03
CA GLU A 427 17.21 20.98 -0.96
C GLU A 427 16.66 20.47 0.38
N LEU A 428 15.41 20.81 0.70
CA LEU A 428 14.72 20.25 1.86
C LEU A 428 14.60 18.71 1.77
N LEU A 429 14.40 18.20 0.55
CA LEU A 429 14.36 16.74 0.30
C LEU A 429 15.75 16.10 0.41
N ARG A 430 16.84 16.79 0.09
CA ARG A 430 18.21 16.30 0.35
C ARG A 430 18.47 16.18 1.85
N GLU A 431 17.98 17.10 2.65
CA GLU A 431 18.05 17.05 4.12
C GLU A 431 17.13 15.99 4.72
N CYS A 432 15.96 15.77 4.14
CA CYS A 432 14.96 14.79 4.57
C CYS A 432 14.39 13.99 3.38
N PRO A 433 15.15 13.00 2.84
CA PRO A 433 14.72 12.22 1.68
C PRO A 433 13.47 11.38 1.93
N GLU A 434 13.09 11.21 3.18
CA GLU A 434 11.85 10.55 3.58
C GLU A 434 10.60 11.23 2.98
N GLY A 435 10.65 12.55 2.75
CA GLY A 435 9.59 13.27 2.03
C GLY A 435 9.44 12.78 0.59
N ALA A 436 10.57 12.56 -0.12
CA ALA A 436 10.54 11.98 -1.45
C ALA A 436 10.06 10.51 -1.43
N ALA A 437 10.43 9.73 -0.39
CA ALA A 437 9.94 8.37 -0.23
C ALA A 437 8.40 8.32 -0.15
N VAL A 438 7.76 9.28 0.52
CA VAL A 438 6.30 9.38 0.60
C VAL A 438 5.70 9.63 -0.79
N VAL A 439 6.26 10.57 -1.55
CA VAL A 439 5.77 10.92 -2.90
C VAL A 439 5.95 9.74 -3.86
N CYS A 440 7.12 9.09 -3.86
CA CYS A 440 7.36 7.88 -4.65
C CYS A 440 6.40 6.74 -4.24
N GLY A 441 6.14 6.59 -2.93
CA GLY A 441 5.18 5.61 -2.43
C GLY A 441 3.75 5.86 -2.94
N LEU A 442 3.33 7.12 -3.14
CA LEU A 442 2.03 7.41 -3.72
C LEU A 442 1.95 7.02 -5.20
N CYS A 443 3.05 7.07 -5.94
CA CYS A 443 3.09 6.55 -7.31
C CYS A 443 2.64 5.09 -7.39
N THR A 444 2.98 4.26 -6.37
CA THR A 444 2.49 2.89 -6.28
C THR A 444 0.97 2.83 -6.34
N PHE A 445 0.29 3.63 -5.51
CA PHE A 445 -1.17 3.66 -5.47
C PHE A 445 -1.77 4.16 -6.78
N TRP A 446 -1.19 5.19 -7.41
CA TRP A 446 -1.64 5.68 -8.71
C TRP A 446 -1.51 4.62 -9.83
N ILE A 447 -0.47 3.79 -9.77
CA ILE A 447 -0.26 2.72 -10.76
C ILE A 447 -1.22 1.56 -10.51
N VAL A 448 -1.29 1.03 -9.28
CA VAL A 448 -2.15 -0.13 -8.98
C VAL A 448 -3.63 0.20 -9.12
N THR A 449 -4.01 1.45 -8.92
CA THR A 449 -5.40 1.89 -9.03
C THR A 449 -5.92 1.90 -10.46
N TRP A 450 -5.03 1.75 -11.46
CA TRP A 450 -5.45 1.51 -12.84
C TRP A 450 -6.26 0.22 -12.99
N PHE A 451 -5.98 -0.78 -12.16
CA PHE A 451 -6.60 -2.11 -12.20
C PHE A 451 -7.51 -2.40 -11.01
N ASN A 452 -7.46 -1.58 -9.97
CA ASN A 452 -8.21 -1.80 -8.74
C ASN A 452 -8.49 -0.46 -8.05
N PRO A 453 -9.63 -0.28 -7.36
CA PRO A 453 -10.07 1.01 -6.84
C PRO A 453 -9.41 1.37 -5.50
N TRP A 454 -8.08 1.44 -5.43
CA TRP A 454 -7.41 1.80 -4.16
C TRP A 454 -7.57 3.28 -3.80
N MET A 455 -7.58 4.17 -4.80
CA MET A 455 -7.58 5.61 -4.55
C MET A 455 -8.95 6.18 -4.15
N ASN A 456 -10.04 5.42 -4.23
CA ASN A 456 -11.34 5.72 -3.62
C ASN A 456 -11.60 4.84 -2.37
N ALA A 457 -10.57 4.28 -1.78
CA ALA A 457 -10.64 3.47 -0.57
C ALA A 457 -9.69 4.02 0.51
N VAL A 458 -9.96 3.66 1.75
CA VAL A 458 -9.18 4.12 2.91
C VAL A 458 -7.67 3.96 2.75
N LEU A 459 -7.23 2.86 2.14
CA LEU A 459 -5.80 2.54 1.99
C LEU A 459 -5.05 3.56 1.12
N GLY A 460 -5.59 3.87 -0.05
CA GLY A 460 -5.00 4.86 -0.95
C GLY A 460 -5.17 6.28 -0.43
N ILE A 461 -6.37 6.63 0.07
CA ILE A 461 -6.64 7.97 0.61
C ILE A 461 -5.80 8.26 1.85
N ALA A 462 -5.54 7.28 2.71
CA ALA A 462 -4.65 7.44 3.85
C ALA A 462 -3.22 7.82 3.40
N TRP A 463 -2.68 7.12 2.40
CA TRP A 463 -1.35 7.45 1.86
C TRP A 463 -1.34 8.77 1.08
N TYR A 464 -2.42 9.07 0.36
CA TYR A 464 -2.63 10.38 -0.27
C TYR A 464 -2.60 11.52 0.76
N ALA A 465 -3.28 11.37 1.88
CA ALA A 465 -3.28 12.35 2.96
C ALA A 465 -1.88 12.50 3.63
N VAL A 466 -1.14 11.39 3.81
CA VAL A 466 0.28 11.44 4.25
C VAL A 466 1.11 12.25 3.25
N THR A 467 0.89 12.06 1.94
CA THR A 467 1.63 12.80 0.92
C THR A 467 1.35 14.30 0.97
N LEU A 468 0.09 14.69 1.19
CA LEU A 468 -0.28 16.10 1.32
C LEU A 468 0.29 16.78 2.58
N SER A 469 0.71 16.02 3.59
CA SER A 469 1.36 16.55 4.80
C SER A 469 2.87 16.80 4.62
N VAL A 470 3.50 16.30 3.54
CA VAL A 470 4.95 16.42 3.32
C VAL A 470 5.45 17.87 3.32
N PRO A 471 4.84 18.83 2.59
CA PRO A 471 5.27 20.22 2.62
C PRO A 471 5.30 20.79 4.04
N GLN A 472 4.25 20.54 4.82
CA GLN A 472 4.14 21.01 6.21
C GLN A 472 5.24 20.41 7.10
N ALA A 473 5.45 19.09 6.99
CA ALA A 473 6.43 18.38 7.79
C ALA A 473 7.89 18.82 7.54
N LEU A 474 8.18 19.35 6.34
CA LEU A 474 9.52 19.76 5.95
C LEU A 474 9.78 21.27 6.15
N GLU A 475 8.75 22.13 6.09
CA GLU A 475 8.89 23.60 6.24
C GLU A 475 8.93 24.05 7.70
N GLU A 476 8.17 23.45 8.61
CA GLU A 476 8.02 23.95 10.00
C GLU A 476 9.27 23.88 10.89
N GLN A 477 10.32 23.19 10.48
CA GLN A 477 11.61 23.24 11.21
C GLN A 477 12.45 24.50 10.92
N ASN A 478 12.04 25.32 9.96
CA ASN A 478 12.75 26.53 9.57
C ASN A 478 12.02 27.81 10.00
N ALA A 479 10.91 27.70 10.73
CA ALA A 479 10.16 28.80 11.35
C ALA A 479 10.29 28.76 12.87
#